data_e2c4d29ede621a8a441f7b6fdb8e0f5f
#
_entry.id   e2c4d29ede621a8a441f7b6fdb8e0f5f
#
_cell.length_a   1.000
_cell.length_b   1.000
_cell.length_c   1.000
_cell.angle_alpha   90.00
_cell.angle_beta   90.00
_cell.angle_gamma   90.00
#
_symmetry.space_group_name_H-M   'P 1'
#
loop_
_entity.id
_entity.type
_entity.pdbx_description
1 polymer ?
#
loop_
_entity_poly.entity_id
_entity_poly.type
_entity_poly.pdbx_seq_one_letter_code
_entity_poly.pdbx_strand_id
1 'polypeptide(L)' 'MAKVRITQIRSQIGQSERHRGTLRALGLGRIGRSVEREESKELAGMLRKVRHLVAVERVEE' A
#
# COMPACT_ATOMS: atom_id res chain seq x y z
N MET A 1 3.73 -5.42 18.13
CA MET A 1 4.26 -4.93 16.86
C MET A 1 3.29 -3.95 16.22
N ALA A 2 3.82 -3.00 15.52
CA ALA A 2 2.97 -1.96 14.95
C ALA A 2 2.28 -2.44 13.67
N LYS A 3 1.03 -2.07 13.52
CA LYS A 3 0.28 -2.30 12.28
C LYS A 3 0.09 -0.98 11.58
N VAL A 4 0.02 -1.04 10.27
CA VAL A 4 -0.27 0.12 9.44
C VAL A 4 -1.48 -0.18 8.57
N ARG A 5 -2.30 0.84 8.35
CA ARG A 5 -3.42 0.77 7.41
C ARG A 5 -3.00 1.48 6.15
N ILE A 6 -3.12 0.80 5.04
CA ILE A 6 -2.72 1.32 3.75
C ILE A 6 -3.98 1.49 2.91
N THR A 7 -4.25 2.71 2.47
CA THR A 7 -5.43 3.02 1.66
C THR A 7 -4.97 3.53 0.31
N GLN A 8 -5.49 2.97 -0.75
CA GLN A 8 -5.17 3.44 -2.09
C GLN A 8 -5.95 4.72 -2.37
N ILE A 9 -5.23 5.79 -2.65
CA ILE A 9 -5.82 7.12 -2.87
C ILE A 9 -5.79 7.56 -4.32
N ARG A 10 -5.02 6.86 -5.16
CA ARG A 10 -4.93 7.17 -6.58
C ARG A 10 -5.06 5.90 -7.40
N SER A 11 -5.56 6.07 -8.63
CA SER A 11 -5.73 4.95 -9.55
C SER A 11 -4.38 4.39 -9.99
N GLN A 12 -4.36 3.07 -10.20
CA GLN A 12 -3.20 2.38 -10.76
C GLN A 12 -3.14 2.53 -12.29
N ILE A 13 -4.18 3.09 -12.91
CA ILE A 13 -4.22 3.29 -14.35
C ILE A 13 -3.10 4.23 -14.76
N GLY A 14 -2.31 3.82 -15.76
CA GLY A 14 -1.17 4.58 -16.22
C GLY A 14 0.12 4.31 -15.45
N GLN A 15 0.07 3.49 -14.41
CA GLN A 15 1.26 3.11 -13.66
C GLN A 15 1.95 1.92 -14.29
N SER A 16 3.24 1.75 -14.01
CA SER A 16 4.00 0.62 -14.51
C SER A 16 3.49 -0.69 -13.93
N GLU A 17 3.78 -1.80 -14.60
CA GLU A 17 3.41 -3.12 -14.10
C GLU A 17 4.02 -3.42 -12.72
N ARG A 18 5.21 -2.87 -12.45
CA ARG A 18 5.85 -3.02 -11.15
C ARG A 18 5.00 -2.42 -10.05
N HIS A 19 4.47 -1.21 -10.27
CA HIS A 19 3.61 -0.55 -9.28
C HIS A 19 2.29 -1.31 -9.13
N ARG A 20 1.72 -1.76 -10.24
CA ARG A 20 0.48 -2.56 -10.19
C ARG A 20 0.69 -3.86 -9.44
N GLY A 21 1.81 -4.53 -9.70
CA GLY A 21 2.16 -5.77 -9.01
C GLY A 21 2.35 -5.57 -7.52
N THR A 22 2.99 -4.46 -7.14
CA THR A 22 3.18 -4.12 -5.73
C THR A 22 1.85 -3.86 -5.04
N LEU A 23 0.95 -3.10 -5.70
CA LEU A 23 -0.39 -2.85 -5.15
C LEU A 23 -1.16 -4.16 -4.99
N ARG A 24 -1.08 -5.04 -5.97
CA ARG A 24 -1.75 -6.34 -5.92
C ARG A 24 -1.21 -7.20 -4.77
N ALA A 25 0.11 -7.20 -4.57
CA ALA A 25 0.73 -7.94 -3.49
C ALA A 25 0.31 -7.43 -2.12
N LEU A 26 0.01 -6.12 -2.02
CA LEU A 26 -0.50 -5.52 -0.80
C LEU A 26 -1.98 -5.80 -0.59
N GLY A 27 -2.68 -6.30 -1.60
CA GLY A 27 -4.12 -6.52 -1.54
C GLY A 27 -4.93 -5.32 -2.00
N LEU A 28 -4.28 -4.37 -2.63
CA LEU A 28 -4.92 -3.17 -3.16
C LEU A 28 -5.15 -3.34 -4.66
N GLY A 29 -5.80 -2.38 -5.28
CA GLY A 29 -6.08 -2.40 -6.71
C GLY A 29 -7.18 -1.43 -7.09
N ARG A 30 -7.84 -0.85 -6.10
CA ARG A 30 -8.90 0.14 -6.31
C ARG A 30 -8.71 1.32 -5.40
N ILE A 31 -9.08 2.48 -5.87
CA ILE A 31 -9.13 3.69 -5.04
C ILE A 31 -10.12 3.46 -3.90
N GLY A 32 -9.72 3.83 -2.71
CA GLY A 32 -10.55 3.69 -1.52
C GLY A 32 -10.42 2.36 -0.79
N ARG A 33 -9.76 1.39 -1.41
CA ARG A 33 -9.53 0.10 -0.73
C ARG A 33 -8.44 0.24 0.32
N SER A 34 -8.70 -0.32 1.49
CA SER A 34 -7.76 -0.29 2.61
C SER A 34 -7.38 -1.70 3.04
N VAL A 35 -6.15 -1.86 3.47
CA VAL A 35 -5.68 -3.12 4.08
C VAL A 35 -4.85 -2.78 5.29
N GLU A 36 -4.81 -3.71 6.25
CA GLU A 36 -3.96 -3.59 7.44
C GLU A 36 -2.85 -4.63 7.35
N ARG A 37 -1.63 -4.19 7.61
CA ARG A 37 -0.45 -5.04 7.57
C ARG A 37 0.46 -4.74 8.74
N GLU A 38 1.19 -5.73 9.21
CA GLU A 38 2.22 -5.52 10.21
C GLU A 38 3.43 -4.86 9.56
N GLU A 39 4.03 -3.93 10.27
CA GLU A 39 5.25 -3.29 9.80
C GLU A 39 6.37 -4.30 9.65
N SER A 40 7.08 -4.22 8.53
CA SER A 40 8.26 -5.03 8.27
C SER A 40 9.14 -4.29 7.27
N LYS A 41 10.38 -4.75 7.13
CA LYS A 41 11.29 -4.17 6.14
C LYS A 41 10.78 -4.41 4.73
N GLU A 42 10.18 -5.58 4.49
CA GLU A 42 9.60 -5.90 3.19
C GLU A 42 8.45 -4.97 2.86
N LEU A 43 7.56 -4.77 3.84
CA LEU A 43 6.43 -3.87 3.67
C LEU A 43 6.91 -2.45 3.41
N ALA A 44 7.90 -1.97 4.15
CA ALA A 44 8.44 -0.63 3.95
C ALA A 44 8.99 -0.46 2.54
N GLY A 45 9.67 -1.47 2.01
CA GLY A 45 10.17 -1.45 0.64
C GLY A 45 9.06 -1.37 -0.39
N MET A 46 8.00 -2.14 -0.18
CA MET A 46 6.83 -2.12 -1.07
C MET A 46 6.12 -0.76 -1.03
N LEU A 47 5.91 -0.22 0.15
CA LEU A 47 5.25 1.07 0.32
C LEU A 47 6.05 2.21 -0.31
N ARG A 48 7.37 2.13 -0.24
CA ARG A 48 8.24 3.13 -0.84
C ARG A 48 8.03 3.23 -2.34
N LYS A 49 7.74 2.12 -2.99
CA LYS A 49 7.51 2.08 -4.45
C LYS A 49 6.18 2.70 -4.85
N VAL A 50 5.17 2.61 -4.00
CA VAL A 50 3.81 3.04 -4.33
C VAL A 50 3.29 4.13 -3.41
N ARG A 51 4.15 4.78 -2.64
CA ARG A 51 3.73 5.79 -1.67
C ARG A 51 2.94 6.95 -2.29
N HIS A 52 3.18 7.22 -3.56
CA HIS A 52 2.46 8.27 -4.28
C HIS A 52 1.03 7.88 -4.64
N LEU A 53 0.69 6.61 -4.45
CA LEU A 53 -0.63 6.06 -4.76
C LEU A 53 -1.44 5.71 -3.51
N VAL A 54 -0.81 5.72 -2.35
CA VAL A 54 -1.44 5.26 -1.12
C VAL A 54 -1.22 6.26 0.02
N ALA A 55 -2.13 6.18 1.00
CA ALA A 55 -1.96 6.85 2.28
C ALA A 55 -1.71 5.77 3.32
N VAL A 56 -0.77 5.99 4.21
CA VAL A 56 -0.40 5.04 5.25
C VAL A 56 -0.67 5.65 6.61
N GLU A 57 -1.44 4.93 7.43
CA GLU A 57 -1.73 5.35 8.79
C GLU A 57 -1.23 4.27 9.75
N ARG A 58 -0.68 4.70 10.87
CA ARG A 58 -0.31 3.76 11.91
C ARG A 58 -1.56 3.43 12.72
N VAL A 59 -1.82 2.14 12.87
CA VAL A 59 -2.95 1.65 13.65
C VAL A 59 -2.41 1.25 15.02
N GLU A 60 -2.89 1.91 16.07
CA GLU A 60 -2.53 1.55 17.43
C GLU A 60 -3.58 0.60 17.99
N GLU A 61 -3.09 -0.42 18.67
CA GLU A 61 -3.95 -1.33 19.40
C GLU A 61 -3.99 -0.94 20.88
#